data_ebbeb4044d2c7dbf49e3b334885e8863
#
_entry.id   ebbeb4044d2c7dbf49e3b334885e8863
#
_cell.length_a   1.000
_cell.length_b   1.000
_cell.length_c   1.000
_cell.angle_alpha   90.00
_cell.angle_beta   90.00
_cell.angle_gamma   90.00
#
_symmetry.space_group_name_H-M   'P 1'
#
loop_
_entity.id
_entity.type
_entity.pdbx_description
1 polymer ?
#
loop_
_entity_poly.entity_id
_entity_poly.type
_entity_poly.pdbx_seq_one_letter_code
_entity_poly.pdbx_strand_id
1 'polypeptide(L)'
;MTVASFTSLLIWLPIGGALVIWLLPLSRYATGSLAVLVALAEVGIWIEQAARFDFSRSGVQFSQNTPWIKDLHVSYHVGEYGFSLWLVGLTVVAMAACIGYGFWVGRDRPRAYFGLMLFLTGATVGVFVAQDLLLFYAFFEAMLIPLYILVGVWGGPGRLGATVKFLIYTMAGSLLMLAAIVVYGLKVGTFDLIDGPPSASRWIFLGFMFAFVIKAPLFPFHGWLPDAYREAPPEVTAVLSGVIAKAGTYGMLRIAIAKFPDPTSYYRTLFLTLATAALVYGSLLAFRAADFRGVVAYSSLAQSGLIALGLFSGTNLGFDGAVLQMVAHGLVSTALFLIAGTVERRTTTDQFALLGGMAKGRPALATLLMTVGVISLAVPGSASFAGEFLILAGSFQRAWWWAVIGASGVVLAAMYMLRLISAVLHEARGSTVHDEALDLRPGELALLVPLVGILLALSAWPAGISHHSFAGDAPAQQVEAQFK
;
A
#
# COMPACT_ATOMS: atom_id res chain seq x y z
N MET A 1 30.57 0.87 3.28
CA MET A 1 29.37 0.03 3.52
C MET A 1 29.35 -1.03 2.44
N THR A 2 29.25 -2.29 2.81
CA THR A 2 29.03 -3.36 1.82
C THR A 2 27.66 -3.17 1.18
N VAL A 3 27.53 -3.47 -0.11
CA VAL A 3 26.27 -3.30 -0.88
C VAL A 3 25.09 -4.02 -0.22
N ALA A 4 25.33 -5.12 0.47
CA ALA A 4 24.33 -5.87 1.24
C ALA A 4 23.74 -5.13 2.48
N SER A 5 24.36 -4.03 2.92
CA SER A 5 23.90 -3.29 4.11
C SER A 5 22.76 -2.30 3.88
N PHE A 6 22.42 -1.96 2.62
CA PHE A 6 21.36 -0.99 2.33
C PHE A 6 19.98 -1.48 2.80
N THR A 7 19.62 -2.71 2.47
CA THR A 7 18.32 -3.31 2.84
C THR A 7 18.13 -3.33 4.37
N SER A 8 19.16 -3.77 5.11
CA SER A 8 19.10 -3.74 6.57
C SER A 8 19.05 -2.32 7.13
N LEU A 9 19.72 -1.36 6.50
CA LEU A 9 19.69 0.03 6.94
C LEU A 9 18.27 0.63 6.80
N LEU A 10 17.56 0.33 5.69
CA LEU A 10 16.17 0.74 5.47
C LEU A 10 15.18 0.13 6.49
N ILE A 11 15.52 -0.99 7.12
CA ILE A 11 14.72 -1.55 8.22
C ILE A 11 15.09 -0.89 9.56
N TRP A 12 16.37 -0.83 9.87
CA TRP A 12 16.82 -0.54 11.23
C TRP A 12 17.03 0.94 11.51
N LEU A 13 17.23 1.78 10.48
CA LEU A 13 17.37 3.24 10.68
C LEU A 13 16.07 3.85 11.25
N PRO A 14 14.88 3.61 10.67
CA PRO A 14 13.65 4.18 11.24
C PRO A 14 13.29 3.53 12.58
N ILE A 15 13.56 2.24 12.81
CA ILE A 15 13.37 1.59 14.11
C ILE A 15 14.31 2.20 15.15
N GLY A 16 15.58 2.41 14.80
CA GLY A 16 16.56 3.11 15.64
C GLY A 16 16.14 4.55 15.94
N GLY A 17 15.64 5.27 14.94
CA GLY A 17 15.05 6.59 15.10
C GLY A 17 13.86 6.62 16.07
N ALA A 18 13.01 5.61 16.00
CA ALA A 18 11.90 5.42 16.94
C ALA A 18 12.39 5.24 18.37
N LEU A 19 13.39 4.37 18.58
CA LEU A 19 14.00 4.14 19.89
C LEU A 19 14.63 5.41 20.45
N VAL A 20 15.37 6.16 19.64
CA VAL A 20 15.94 7.45 20.05
C VAL A 20 14.87 8.43 20.49
N ILE A 21 13.75 8.54 19.74
CA ILE A 21 12.63 9.41 20.09
C ILE A 21 11.94 8.97 21.40
N TRP A 22 11.80 7.68 21.65
CA TRP A 22 11.17 7.19 22.88
C TRP A 22 12.05 7.35 24.11
N LEU A 23 13.34 7.15 23.97
CA LEU A 23 14.28 7.16 25.10
C LEU A 23 14.75 8.57 25.48
N LEU A 24 14.88 9.48 24.52
CA LEU A 24 15.41 10.81 24.79
C LEU A 24 14.28 11.83 25.12
N PRO A 25 14.50 12.75 26.07
CA PRO A 25 13.54 13.78 26.44
C PRO A 25 13.52 14.96 25.45
N LEU A 26 13.26 14.66 24.17
CA LEU A 26 13.23 15.64 23.10
C LEU A 26 12.02 16.59 23.20
N SER A 27 12.23 17.86 22.84
CA SER A 27 11.13 18.81 22.67
C SER A 27 10.19 18.39 21.50
N ARG A 28 8.99 18.97 21.46
CA ARG A 28 8.02 18.69 20.38
C ARG A 28 8.62 18.90 18.97
N TYR A 29 9.30 20.04 18.78
CA TYR A 29 9.92 20.35 17.49
C TYR A 29 11.08 19.42 17.17
N ALA A 30 11.98 19.18 18.13
CA ALA A 30 13.09 18.26 17.93
C ALA A 30 12.63 16.83 17.58
N THR A 31 11.58 16.35 18.24
CA THR A 31 10.97 15.04 17.95
C THR A 31 10.46 14.95 16.51
N GLY A 32 9.64 15.92 16.09
CA GLY A 32 9.09 15.94 14.73
C GLY A 32 10.17 16.17 13.66
N SER A 33 11.11 17.08 13.91
CA SER A 33 12.23 17.32 12.98
C SER A 33 13.12 16.08 12.82
N LEU A 34 13.44 15.37 13.91
CA LEU A 34 14.20 14.12 13.84
C LEU A 34 13.45 13.06 13.04
N ALA A 35 12.13 12.91 13.26
CA ALA A 35 11.34 11.95 12.51
C ALA A 35 11.32 12.26 11.00
N VAL A 36 11.17 13.53 10.62
CA VAL A 36 11.23 13.97 9.22
C VAL A 36 12.62 13.73 8.63
N LEU A 37 13.69 14.05 9.37
CA LEU A 37 15.06 13.80 8.90
C LEU A 37 15.36 12.32 8.67
N VAL A 38 14.92 11.45 9.58
CA VAL A 38 15.04 9.99 9.39
C VAL A 38 14.25 9.55 8.17
N ALA A 39 13.02 10.01 7.99
CA ALA A 39 12.20 9.64 6.84
C ALA A 39 12.80 10.13 5.50
N LEU A 40 13.39 11.33 5.47
CA LEU A 40 14.08 11.83 4.28
C LEU A 40 15.40 11.08 4.02
N ALA A 41 16.12 10.67 5.07
CA ALA A 41 17.30 9.81 4.95
C ALA A 41 16.93 8.44 4.33
N GLU A 42 15.77 7.85 4.72
CA GLU A 42 15.24 6.63 4.11
C GLU A 42 15.02 6.81 2.60
N VAL A 43 14.41 7.91 2.17
CA VAL A 43 14.23 8.22 0.75
C VAL A 43 15.58 8.31 0.04
N GLY A 44 16.57 8.99 0.65
CA GLY A 44 17.92 9.12 0.09
C GLY A 44 18.63 7.76 -0.06
N ILE A 45 18.53 6.90 0.96
CA ILE A 45 19.09 5.54 0.94
C ILE A 45 18.44 4.69 -0.14
N TRP A 46 17.12 4.76 -0.26
CA TRP A 46 16.40 4.04 -1.32
C TRP A 46 16.78 4.52 -2.73
N ILE A 47 16.93 5.83 -2.95
CA ILE A 47 17.39 6.38 -4.24
C ILE A 47 18.78 5.84 -4.60
N GLU A 48 19.69 5.83 -3.65
CA GLU A 48 21.05 5.28 -3.84
C GLU A 48 21.02 3.77 -4.12
N GLN A 49 20.15 3.04 -3.44
CA GLN A 49 19.94 1.61 -3.66
C GLN A 49 19.33 1.34 -5.04
N ALA A 50 18.30 2.10 -5.44
CA ALA A 50 17.67 1.99 -6.75
C ALA A 50 18.64 2.32 -7.90
N ALA A 51 19.53 3.30 -7.71
CA ALA A 51 20.56 3.65 -8.68
C ALA A 51 21.61 2.56 -8.86
N ARG A 52 21.81 1.69 -7.86
CA ARG A 52 22.77 0.56 -7.91
C ARG A 52 22.10 -0.77 -8.23
N PHE A 53 20.78 -0.81 -8.34
CA PHE A 53 20.04 -2.04 -8.62
C PHE A 53 20.27 -2.44 -10.10
N ASP A 54 20.71 -3.68 -10.30
CA ASP A 54 20.91 -4.23 -11.65
C ASP A 54 19.59 -4.88 -12.14
N PHE A 55 18.82 -4.13 -12.91
CA PHE A 55 17.55 -4.60 -13.46
C PHE A 55 17.71 -5.67 -14.56
N SER A 56 18.91 -5.93 -15.04
CA SER A 56 19.18 -7.02 -16.00
C SER A 56 19.41 -8.36 -15.31
N ARG A 57 19.71 -8.34 -14.02
CA ARG A 57 20.00 -9.54 -13.22
C ARG A 57 18.75 -10.10 -12.59
N SER A 58 18.48 -11.38 -12.84
CA SER A 58 17.43 -12.13 -12.14
C SER A 58 17.84 -12.44 -10.69
N GLY A 59 16.81 -12.66 -9.84
CA GLY A 59 17.00 -13.09 -8.46
C GLY A 59 17.12 -11.94 -7.45
N VAL A 60 17.43 -12.32 -6.21
CA VAL A 60 17.51 -11.39 -5.08
C VAL A 60 18.80 -10.62 -5.09
N GLN A 61 18.71 -9.31 -4.92
CA GLN A 61 19.86 -8.42 -4.79
C GLN A 61 19.93 -7.81 -3.39
N PHE A 62 21.08 -7.21 -3.03
CA PHE A 62 21.33 -6.65 -1.71
C PHE A 62 21.04 -7.64 -0.55
N SER A 63 21.19 -8.94 -0.83
CA SER A 63 20.87 -10.01 0.10
C SER A 63 21.83 -10.06 1.27
N GLN A 64 21.26 -10.21 2.48
CA GLN A 64 21.97 -10.51 3.71
C GLN A 64 21.27 -11.69 4.38
N ASN A 65 22.03 -12.77 4.63
CA ASN A 65 21.52 -13.95 5.32
C ASN A 65 22.38 -14.23 6.55
N THR A 66 21.77 -14.17 7.73
CA THR A 66 22.43 -14.40 9.01
C THR A 66 21.55 -15.33 9.85
N PRO A 67 22.05 -16.50 10.31
CA PRO A 67 21.28 -17.40 11.15
C PRO A 67 20.78 -16.69 12.42
N TRP A 68 19.47 -16.77 12.68
CA TRP A 68 18.82 -16.14 13.84
C TRP A 68 18.43 -17.19 14.89
N ILE A 69 17.57 -18.15 14.54
CA ILE A 69 17.16 -19.24 15.43
C ILE A 69 17.65 -20.55 14.79
N LYS A 70 18.86 -20.97 15.17
CA LYS A 70 19.56 -22.09 14.52
C LYS A 70 18.80 -23.41 14.59
N ASP A 71 18.18 -23.70 15.74
CA ASP A 71 17.45 -24.95 15.96
C ASP A 71 16.19 -25.08 15.10
N LEU A 72 15.65 -23.96 14.62
CA LEU A 72 14.50 -23.89 13.72
C LEU A 72 14.88 -23.60 12.27
N HIS A 73 16.16 -23.47 11.95
CA HIS A 73 16.65 -23.03 10.62
C HIS A 73 16.01 -21.70 10.16
N VAL A 74 15.79 -20.77 11.10
CA VAL A 74 15.28 -19.42 10.84
C VAL A 74 16.43 -18.46 10.70
N SER A 75 16.41 -17.64 9.66
CA SER A 75 17.46 -16.67 9.39
C SER A 75 16.91 -15.24 9.31
N TYR A 76 17.71 -14.28 9.75
CA TYR A 76 17.57 -12.91 9.30
C TYR A 76 18.05 -12.88 7.84
N HIS A 77 17.14 -13.25 6.94
CA HIS A 77 17.38 -13.25 5.50
C HIS A 77 16.54 -12.16 4.86
N VAL A 78 17.20 -11.11 4.39
CA VAL A 78 16.59 -9.96 3.73
C VAL A 78 17.25 -9.75 2.38
N GLY A 79 16.50 -9.20 1.42
CA GLY A 79 16.98 -8.93 0.08
C GLY A 79 15.83 -8.48 -0.82
N GLU A 80 16.13 -8.01 -2.02
CA GLU A 80 15.14 -7.36 -2.88
C GLU A 80 15.11 -7.94 -4.29
N TYR A 81 13.90 -8.06 -4.81
CA TYR A 81 13.59 -8.21 -6.23
C TYR A 81 13.22 -6.83 -6.81
N GLY A 82 13.18 -6.69 -8.13
CA GLY A 82 12.76 -5.44 -8.76
C GLY A 82 11.38 -4.96 -8.28
N PHE A 83 10.38 -5.85 -8.19
CA PHE A 83 9.05 -5.49 -7.70
C PHE A 83 9.04 -5.08 -6.21
N SER A 84 9.89 -5.67 -5.35
CA SER A 84 9.99 -5.26 -3.95
C SER A 84 10.70 -3.93 -3.79
N LEU A 85 11.72 -3.63 -4.60
CA LEU A 85 12.39 -2.33 -4.62
C LEU A 85 11.39 -1.17 -4.83
N TRP A 86 10.44 -1.33 -5.77
CA TRP A 86 9.42 -0.31 -6.02
C TRP A 86 8.42 -0.17 -4.87
N LEU A 87 8.08 -1.26 -4.17
CA LEU A 87 7.20 -1.20 -3.00
C LEU A 87 7.91 -0.61 -1.77
N VAL A 88 9.20 -0.85 -1.61
CA VAL A 88 10.04 -0.14 -0.63
C VAL A 88 10.08 1.36 -0.95
N GLY A 89 10.29 1.73 -2.21
CA GLY A 89 10.24 3.12 -2.66
C GLY A 89 8.90 3.80 -2.38
N LEU A 90 7.80 3.13 -2.70
CA LEU A 90 6.46 3.59 -2.33
C LEU A 90 6.35 3.82 -0.82
N THR A 91 6.87 2.89 -0.02
CA THR A 91 6.81 2.96 1.44
C THR A 91 7.55 4.18 1.97
N VAL A 92 8.82 4.35 1.62
CA VAL A 92 9.63 5.45 2.18
C VAL A 92 9.14 6.82 1.73
N VAL A 93 8.66 6.94 0.48
CA VAL A 93 8.08 8.19 -0.04
C VAL A 93 6.75 8.54 0.65
N ALA A 94 5.83 7.57 0.73
CA ALA A 94 4.54 7.78 1.38
C ALA A 94 4.71 8.08 2.88
N MET A 95 5.59 7.34 3.57
CA MET A 95 5.87 7.55 5.00
C MET A 95 6.51 8.92 5.25
N ALA A 96 7.43 9.37 4.40
CA ALA A 96 8.03 10.71 4.52
C ALA A 96 6.96 11.81 4.40
N ALA A 97 6.05 11.70 3.45
CA ALA A 97 4.93 12.64 3.29
C ALA A 97 3.98 12.60 4.49
N CYS A 98 3.62 11.41 5.00
CA CYS A 98 2.71 11.24 6.13
C CYS A 98 3.33 11.70 7.46
N ILE A 99 4.61 11.41 7.73
CA ILE A 99 5.35 11.91 8.89
C ILE A 99 5.46 13.44 8.82
N GLY A 100 5.82 13.97 7.65
CA GLY A 100 5.85 15.41 7.41
C GLY A 100 4.49 16.08 7.63
N TYR A 101 3.39 15.47 7.19
CA TYR A 101 2.04 15.96 7.41
C TYR A 101 1.68 15.94 8.90
N GLY A 102 1.97 14.86 9.63
CA GLY A 102 1.78 14.80 11.08
C GLY A 102 2.59 15.87 11.83
N PHE A 103 3.80 16.18 11.37
CA PHE A 103 4.63 17.27 11.92
C PHE A 103 4.02 18.64 11.61
N TRP A 104 3.55 18.85 10.39
CA TRP A 104 2.87 20.08 9.98
C TRP A 104 1.58 20.33 10.79
N VAL A 105 0.76 19.31 10.96
CA VAL A 105 -0.47 19.36 11.76
C VAL A 105 -0.16 19.60 13.23
N GLY A 106 0.96 19.06 13.70
CA GLY A 106 1.40 19.19 15.07
C GLY A 106 0.64 18.28 16.02
N ARG A 107 0.82 16.97 15.89
CA ARG A 107 0.17 15.96 16.72
C ARG A 107 0.55 16.09 18.20
N ASP A 108 -0.41 15.83 19.08
CA ASP A 108 -0.17 15.67 20.51
C ASP A 108 0.63 14.40 20.81
N ARG A 109 1.23 14.34 22.01
CA ARG A 109 2.11 13.22 22.41
C ARG A 109 3.16 12.87 21.32
N PRO A 110 3.96 13.83 20.84
CA PRO A 110 4.77 13.71 19.64
C PRO A 110 5.76 12.54 19.71
N ARG A 111 6.33 12.23 20.89
CA ARG A 111 7.26 11.10 21.04
C ARG A 111 6.59 9.76 20.73
N ALA A 112 5.39 9.53 21.28
CA ALA A 112 4.65 8.31 21.00
C ALA A 112 4.24 8.25 19.52
N TYR A 113 3.69 9.35 19.01
CA TYR A 113 3.20 9.42 17.64
C TYR A 113 4.31 9.17 16.59
N PHE A 114 5.37 9.97 16.62
CA PHE A 114 6.45 9.87 15.63
C PHE A 114 7.30 8.62 15.80
N GLY A 115 7.51 8.16 17.04
CA GLY A 115 8.16 6.88 17.27
C GLY A 115 7.39 5.70 16.67
N LEU A 116 6.04 5.68 16.82
CA LEU A 116 5.20 4.66 16.19
C LEU A 116 5.22 4.74 14.67
N MET A 117 5.20 5.95 14.07
CA MET A 117 5.29 6.13 12.62
C MET A 117 6.62 5.62 12.06
N LEU A 118 7.74 5.93 12.71
CA LEU A 118 9.06 5.43 12.30
C LEU A 118 9.18 3.91 12.48
N PHE A 119 8.71 3.36 13.60
CA PHE A 119 8.68 1.90 13.80
C PHE A 119 7.85 1.21 12.72
N LEU A 120 6.69 1.78 12.37
CA LEU A 120 5.83 1.28 11.30
C LEU A 120 6.56 1.31 9.94
N THR A 121 7.38 2.35 9.67
CA THR A 121 8.20 2.41 8.45
C THR A 121 9.12 1.21 8.35
N GLY A 122 9.94 0.96 9.36
CA GLY A 122 10.89 -0.15 9.35
C GLY A 122 10.20 -1.51 9.30
N ALA A 123 9.10 -1.70 10.05
CA ALA A 123 8.33 -2.93 10.00
C ALA A 123 7.74 -3.19 8.60
N THR A 124 7.26 -2.14 7.92
CA THR A 124 6.68 -2.26 6.58
C THR A 124 7.75 -2.55 5.53
N VAL A 125 8.89 -1.88 5.57
CA VAL A 125 10.05 -2.23 4.71
C VAL A 125 10.44 -3.68 4.94
N GLY A 126 10.54 -4.12 6.21
CA GLY A 126 10.87 -5.50 6.57
C GLY A 126 9.94 -6.53 5.91
N VAL A 127 8.64 -6.25 5.77
CA VAL A 127 7.71 -7.14 5.06
C VAL A 127 8.08 -7.30 3.59
N PHE A 128 8.46 -6.22 2.91
CA PHE A 128 8.75 -6.26 1.47
C PHE A 128 10.12 -6.83 1.11
N VAL A 129 11.01 -6.95 2.09
CA VAL A 129 12.38 -7.43 1.86
C VAL A 129 12.70 -8.76 2.55
N ALA A 130 11.83 -9.27 3.42
CA ALA A 130 12.03 -10.55 4.10
C ALA A 130 12.05 -11.71 3.10
N GLN A 131 13.08 -12.56 3.22
CA GLN A 131 13.27 -13.77 2.43
C GLN A 131 13.13 -15.05 3.28
N ASP A 132 12.78 -14.91 4.56
CA ASP A 132 12.42 -15.99 5.47
C ASP A 132 10.96 -15.80 5.93
N LEU A 133 10.18 -16.88 5.94
CA LEU A 133 8.74 -16.85 6.24
C LEU A 133 8.42 -16.40 7.67
N LEU A 134 9.23 -16.83 8.66
CA LEU A 134 9.04 -16.39 10.05
C LEU A 134 9.48 -14.95 10.24
N LEU A 135 10.53 -14.50 9.56
CA LEU A 135 10.93 -13.10 9.53
C LEU A 135 9.86 -12.22 8.85
N PHE A 136 9.30 -12.67 7.72
CA PHE A 136 8.17 -12.03 7.07
C PHE A 136 6.98 -11.89 8.03
N TYR A 137 6.61 -12.97 8.72
CA TYR A 137 5.55 -12.97 9.71
C TYR A 137 5.82 -11.98 10.85
N ALA A 138 7.04 -11.99 11.38
CA ALA A 138 7.41 -11.08 12.46
C ALA A 138 7.22 -9.60 12.07
N PHE A 139 7.65 -9.19 10.88
CA PHE A 139 7.43 -7.83 10.39
C PHE A 139 5.95 -7.56 10.04
N PHE A 140 5.24 -8.55 9.50
CA PHE A 140 3.82 -8.44 9.17
C PHE A 140 2.96 -8.19 10.42
N GLU A 141 3.30 -8.83 11.55
CA GLU A 141 2.66 -8.60 12.85
C GLU A 141 3.17 -7.31 13.52
N ALA A 142 4.46 -7.01 13.38
CA ALA A 142 5.03 -5.79 13.95
C ALA A 142 4.36 -4.51 13.44
N MET A 143 3.83 -4.52 12.20
CA MET A 143 3.02 -3.40 11.68
C MET A 143 1.71 -3.19 12.44
N LEU A 144 1.13 -4.23 13.02
CA LEU A 144 -0.19 -4.16 13.65
C LEU A 144 -0.16 -3.32 14.93
N ILE A 145 0.90 -3.43 15.71
CA ILE A 145 1.04 -2.73 17.00
C ILE A 145 0.97 -1.20 16.83
N PRO A 146 1.82 -0.57 15.99
CA PRO A 146 1.73 0.88 15.81
C PRO A 146 0.40 1.31 15.20
N LEU A 147 -0.17 0.56 14.25
CA LEU A 147 -1.46 0.88 13.65
C LEU A 147 -2.59 0.84 14.67
N TYR A 148 -2.63 -0.19 15.52
CA TYR A 148 -3.60 -0.29 16.61
C TYR A 148 -3.55 0.94 17.53
N ILE A 149 -2.35 1.36 17.92
CA ILE A 149 -2.17 2.51 18.82
C ILE A 149 -2.47 3.83 18.08
N LEU A 150 -1.98 4.01 16.85
CA LEU A 150 -2.18 5.23 16.06
C LEU A 150 -3.67 5.49 15.81
N VAL A 151 -4.44 4.47 15.42
CA VAL A 151 -5.89 4.61 15.21
C VAL A 151 -6.62 4.75 16.55
N GLY A 152 -6.31 3.93 17.54
CA GLY A 152 -7.00 3.91 18.83
C GLY A 152 -6.80 5.15 19.71
N VAL A 153 -5.66 5.84 19.56
CA VAL A 153 -5.33 7.02 20.38
C VAL A 153 -5.66 8.32 19.66
N TRP A 154 -5.29 8.46 18.38
CA TRP A 154 -5.44 9.71 17.62
C TRP A 154 -6.60 9.71 16.62
N GLY A 155 -7.38 8.64 16.57
CA GLY A 155 -8.56 8.53 15.72
C GLY A 155 -9.76 9.33 16.19
N GLY A 156 -10.81 9.35 15.39
CA GLY A 156 -12.07 10.04 15.61
C GLY A 156 -12.93 9.45 16.73
N PRO A 157 -14.18 9.87 16.85
CA PRO A 157 -15.07 9.46 17.95
C PRO A 157 -15.34 7.94 18.01
N GLY A 158 -15.43 7.26 16.86
CA GLY A 158 -15.67 5.81 16.74
C GLY A 158 -14.41 4.95 16.79
N ARG A 159 -13.23 5.55 17.03
CA ARG A 159 -11.92 4.90 16.92
C ARG A 159 -11.77 3.57 17.64
N LEU A 160 -12.34 3.41 18.83
CA LEU A 160 -12.19 2.17 19.60
C LEU A 160 -12.87 0.99 18.90
N GLY A 161 -14.10 1.18 18.42
CA GLY A 161 -14.81 0.14 17.65
C GLY A 161 -14.09 -0.20 16.35
N ALA A 162 -13.64 0.81 15.61
CA ALA A 162 -12.87 0.65 14.38
C ALA A 162 -11.55 -0.11 14.62
N THR A 163 -10.83 0.25 15.69
CA THR A 163 -9.55 -0.36 16.05
C THR A 163 -9.71 -1.82 16.47
N VAL A 164 -10.69 -2.14 17.31
CA VAL A 164 -10.97 -3.52 17.75
C VAL A 164 -11.38 -4.38 16.55
N LYS A 165 -12.26 -3.87 15.68
CA LYS A 165 -12.67 -4.57 14.46
C LYS A 165 -11.48 -4.85 13.53
N PHE A 166 -10.64 -3.85 13.28
CA PHE A 166 -9.40 -3.98 12.51
C PHE A 166 -8.48 -5.06 13.11
N LEU A 167 -8.28 -5.04 14.45
CA LEU A 167 -7.45 -6.00 15.15
C LEU A 167 -7.97 -7.44 15.00
N ILE A 168 -9.28 -7.66 15.24
CA ILE A 168 -9.89 -8.99 15.15
C ILE A 168 -9.72 -9.57 13.74
N TYR A 169 -10.03 -8.78 12.69
CA TYR A 169 -9.87 -9.24 11.31
C TYR A 169 -8.42 -9.61 11.00
N THR A 170 -7.47 -8.72 11.31
CA THR A 170 -6.07 -8.91 10.95
C THR A 170 -5.44 -10.04 11.75
N MET A 171 -5.70 -10.15 13.06
CA MET A 171 -5.19 -11.26 13.88
C MET A 171 -5.77 -12.62 13.48
N ALA A 172 -7.07 -12.69 13.16
CA ALA A 172 -7.65 -13.94 12.68
C ALA A 172 -6.95 -14.46 11.42
N GLY A 173 -6.62 -13.55 10.50
CA GLY A 173 -5.86 -13.90 9.29
C GLY A 173 -4.44 -14.33 9.59
N SER A 174 -3.72 -13.53 10.36
CA SER A 174 -2.30 -13.75 10.61
C SER A 174 -2.01 -14.98 11.47
N LEU A 175 -2.88 -15.33 12.41
CA LEU A 175 -2.74 -16.56 13.19
C LEU A 175 -2.88 -17.82 12.30
N LEU A 176 -3.78 -17.80 11.31
CA LEU A 176 -3.87 -18.87 10.33
C LEU A 176 -2.63 -18.93 9.43
N MET A 177 -2.07 -17.77 9.07
CA MET A 177 -0.81 -17.69 8.34
C MET A 177 0.35 -18.25 9.17
N LEU A 178 0.43 -17.94 10.46
CA LEU A 178 1.45 -18.50 11.36
C LEU A 178 1.37 -20.03 11.40
N ALA A 179 0.17 -20.58 11.57
CA ALA A 179 -0.02 -22.02 11.54
C ALA A 179 0.43 -22.62 10.21
N ALA A 180 0.11 -21.96 9.09
CA ALA A 180 0.54 -22.38 7.75
C ALA A 180 2.07 -22.34 7.59
N ILE A 181 2.72 -21.28 8.08
CA ILE A 181 4.19 -21.14 8.08
C ILE A 181 4.84 -22.27 8.86
N VAL A 182 4.40 -22.52 10.09
CA VAL A 182 4.96 -23.58 10.94
C VAL A 182 4.80 -24.96 10.27
N VAL A 183 3.60 -25.27 9.75
CA VAL A 183 3.37 -26.55 9.06
C VAL A 183 4.22 -26.67 7.79
N TYR A 184 4.39 -25.57 7.04
CA TYR A 184 5.26 -25.55 5.85
C TYR A 184 6.71 -25.82 6.26
N GLY A 185 7.25 -25.05 7.19
CA GLY A 185 8.66 -25.16 7.62
C GLY A 185 8.99 -26.54 8.19
N LEU A 186 8.09 -27.11 9.01
CA LEU A 186 8.29 -28.47 9.56
C LEU A 186 8.25 -29.56 8.48
N LYS A 187 7.45 -29.39 7.42
CA LYS A 187 7.37 -30.36 6.31
C LYS A 187 8.57 -30.27 5.37
N VAL A 188 9.06 -29.06 5.13
CA VAL A 188 10.09 -28.76 4.13
C VAL A 188 11.49 -28.73 4.77
N GLY A 189 11.59 -28.50 6.08
CA GLY A 189 12.85 -28.41 6.82
C GLY A 189 13.52 -27.03 6.75
N THR A 190 12.84 -26.02 6.15
CA THR A 190 13.34 -24.64 6.06
C THR A 190 12.19 -23.65 5.98
N PHE A 191 12.43 -22.42 6.48
CA PHE A 191 11.53 -21.28 6.33
C PHE A 191 11.99 -20.30 5.23
N ASP A 192 13.14 -20.57 4.60
CA ASP A 192 13.71 -19.71 3.57
C ASP A 192 12.83 -19.71 2.30
N LEU A 193 12.52 -18.51 1.79
CA LEU A 193 11.71 -18.33 0.59
C LEU A 193 12.49 -18.55 -0.70
N ILE A 194 13.81 -18.54 -0.68
CA ILE A 194 14.65 -18.78 -1.85
C ILE A 194 14.92 -20.28 -1.98
N ASP A 195 15.44 -20.89 -0.92
CA ASP A 195 15.86 -22.30 -0.90
C ASP A 195 14.69 -23.27 -0.68
N GLY A 196 13.58 -22.80 -0.08
CA GLY A 196 12.41 -23.62 0.19
C GLY A 196 11.71 -24.07 -1.11
N PRO A 197 11.43 -25.37 -1.30
CA PRO A 197 10.75 -25.86 -2.49
C PRO A 197 9.27 -25.43 -2.56
N PRO A 198 8.65 -25.44 -3.74
CA PRO A 198 7.22 -25.25 -3.89
C PRO A 198 6.42 -26.34 -3.13
N SER A 199 5.19 -26.01 -2.72
CA SER A 199 4.30 -26.92 -2.01
C SER A 199 2.95 -27.06 -2.71
N ALA A 200 2.48 -28.30 -2.86
CA ALA A 200 1.16 -28.61 -3.40
C ALA A 200 0.04 -28.59 -2.33
N SER A 201 0.34 -28.23 -1.08
CA SER A 201 -0.62 -28.24 0.02
C SER A 201 -1.65 -27.12 -0.09
N ARG A 202 -2.90 -27.47 -0.37
CA ARG A 202 -4.02 -26.53 -0.47
C ARG A 202 -4.35 -25.87 0.87
N TRP A 203 -4.21 -26.58 1.99
CA TRP A 203 -4.50 -26.05 3.32
C TRP A 203 -3.47 -25.00 3.76
N ILE A 204 -2.18 -25.26 3.51
CA ILE A 204 -1.12 -24.27 3.79
C ILE A 204 -1.35 -23.02 2.93
N PHE A 205 -1.61 -23.19 1.64
CA PHE A 205 -1.95 -22.09 0.73
C PHE A 205 -3.14 -21.26 1.22
N LEU A 206 -4.24 -21.90 1.62
CA LEU A 206 -5.42 -21.20 2.13
C LEU A 206 -5.12 -20.45 3.43
N GLY A 207 -4.26 -20.96 4.31
CA GLY A 207 -3.81 -20.26 5.51
C GLY A 207 -3.09 -18.94 5.18
N PHE A 208 -2.20 -18.94 4.20
CA PHE A 208 -1.57 -17.72 3.68
C PHE A 208 -2.58 -16.79 3.02
N MET A 209 -3.40 -17.32 2.11
CA MET A 209 -4.36 -16.53 1.36
C MET A 209 -5.37 -15.85 2.26
N PHE A 210 -5.81 -16.48 3.35
CA PHE A 210 -6.76 -15.88 4.28
C PHE A 210 -6.18 -14.60 4.93
N ALA A 211 -4.91 -14.62 5.34
CA ALA A 211 -4.23 -13.43 5.84
C ALA A 211 -4.12 -12.34 4.77
N PHE A 212 -3.75 -12.73 3.54
CA PHE A 212 -3.52 -11.78 2.47
C PHE A 212 -4.81 -11.13 1.95
N VAL A 213 -5.92 -11.87 1.82
CA VAL A 213 -7.21 -11.31 1.40
C VAL A 213 -7.82 -10.39 2.45
N ILE A 214 -7.56 -10.62 3.75
CA ILE A 214 -7.94 -9.69 4.82
C ILE A 214 -7.10 -8.42 4.74
N LYS A 215 -5.77 -8.55 4.60
CA LYS A 215 -4.86 -7.40 4.59
C LYS A 215 -5.02 -6.54 3.33
N ALA A 216 -5.22 -7.17 2.16
CA ALA A 216 -5.49 -6.51 0.88
C ALA A 216 -6.97 -6.14 0.69
N PRO A 217 -7.73 -5.99 1.71
CA PRO A 217 -9.17 -5.97 1.96
C PRO A 217 -10.06 -6.44 0.79
N LEU A 218 -9.88 -7.69 0.33
CA LEU A 218 -10.73 -8.21 -0.74
C LEU A 218 -12.14 -8.57 -0.22
N PHE A 219 -13.14 -8.50 -1.11
CA PHE A 219 -14.47 -9.00 -0.79
C PHE A 219 -14.42 -10.53 -0.49
N PRO A 220 -15.11 -11.01 0.54
CA PRO A 220 -15.96 -10.33 1.53
C PRO A 220 -15.22 -9.86 2.80
N PHE A 221 -13.89 -9.95 2.86
CA PHE A 221 -13.08 -9.74 4.08
C PHE A 221 -12.70 -8.26 4.34
N HIS A 222 -13.34 -7.32 3.65
CA HIS A 222 -13.07 -5.88 3.71
C HIS A 222 -13.80 -5.15 4.86
N GLY A 223 -14.58 -5.85 5.69
CA GLY A 223 -15.49 -5.21 6.65
C GLY A 223 -14.81 -4.28 7.67
N TRP A 224 -13.52 -4.41 7.91
CA TRP A 224 -12.75 -3.54 8.80
C TRP A 224 -12.33 -2.20 8.15
N LEU A 225 -12.22 -2.17 6.81
CA LEU A 225 -11.64 -1.07 6.05
C LEU A 225 -12.39 0.26 6.21
N PRO A 226 -13.73 0.34 5.99
CA PRO A 226 -14.41 1.63 6.00
C PRO A 226 -14.35 2.31 7.37
N ASP A 227 -14.45 1.53 8.45
CA ASP A 227 -14.42 2.07 9.80
C ASP A 227 -13.00 2.54 10.16
N ALA A 228 -11.97 1.71 9.89
CA ALA A 228 -10.59 2.09 10.14
C ALA A 228 -10.15 3.31 9.33
N TYR A 229 -10.56 3.41 8.05
CA TYR A 229 -10.14 4.50 7.17
C TYR A 229 -10.87 5.82 7.47
N ARG A 230 -12.09 5.79 7.98
CA ARG A 230 -12.79 6.99 8.42
C ARG A 230 -12.30 7.50 9.76
N GLU A 231 -12.04 6.61 10.69
CA GLU A 231 -11.67 6.97 12.06
C GLU A 231 -10.20 7.33 12.24
N ALA A 232 -9.29 6.70 11.48
CA ALA A 232 -7.86 6.98 11.60
C ALA A 232 -7.53 8.44 11.22
N PRO A 233 -6.46 9.05 11.78
CA PRO A 233 -5.95 10.33 11.29
C PRO A 233 -5.65 10.26 9.78
N PRO A 234 -5.87 11.34 9.00
CA PRO A 234 -5.72 11.32 7.54
C PRO A 234 -4.40 10.73 7.05
N GLU A 235 -3.29 11.09 7.67
CA GLU A 235 -1.97 10.58 7.32
C GLU A 235 -1.78 9.09 7.70
N VAL A 236 -2.44 8.63 8.76
CA VAL A 236 -2.45 7.19 9.14
C VAL A 236 -3.31 6.42 8.16
N THR A 237 -4.45 6.98 7.73
CA THR A 237 -5.28 6.38 6.67
C THR A 237 -4.53 6.31 5.34
N ALA A 238 -3.76 7.36 5.01
CA ALA A 238 -2.91 7.40 3.83
C ALA A 238 -1.90 6.24 3.84
N VAL A 239 -1.27 5.96 4.99
CA VAL A 239 -0.37 4.80 5.15
C VAL A 239 -1.12 3.47 5.06
N LEU A 240 -2.27 3.32 5.75
CA LEU A 240 -3.08 2.11 5.70
C LEU A 240 -3.46 1.73 4.27
N SER A 241 -3.96 2.69 3.51
CA SER A 241 -4.43 2.49 2.15
C SER A 241 -3.29 2.46 1.12
N GLY A 242 -2.38 3.43 1.21
CA GLY A 242 -1.30 3.60 0.24
C GLY A 242 -0.26 2.49 0.29
N VAL A 243 0.06 2.01 1.49
CA VAL A 243 1.21 1.12 1.71
C VAL A 243 0.81 -0.22 2.34
N ILE A 244 0.15 -0.19 3.52
CA ILE A 244 -0.09 -1.40 4.32
C ILE A 244 -0.96 -2.43 3.58
N ALA A 245 -1.97 -2.00 2.85
CA ALA A 245 -2.81 -2.89 2.04
C ALA A 245 -1.98 -3.64 0.97
N LYS A 246 -0.88 -3.06 0.48
CA LYS A 246 0.02 -3.68 -0.51
C LYS A 246 0.82 -4.85 0.08
N ALA A 247 0.99 -4.91 1.40
CA ALA A 247 1.59 -6.09 2.04
C ALA A 247 0.78 -7.37 1.78
N GLY A 248 -0.56 -7.26 1.67
CA GLY A 248 -1.41 -8.39 1.29
C GLY A 248 -1.20 -8.83 -0.16
N THR A 249 -1.25 -7.88 -1.12
CA THR A 249 -1.04 -8.19 -2.54
C THR A 249 0.40 -8.63 -2.84
N TYR A 250 1.39 -8.08 -2.13
CA TYR A 250 2.77 -8.55 -2.17
C TYR A 250 2.88 -10.00 -1.68
N GLY A 251 2.23 -10.34 -0.55
CA GLY A 251 2.19 -11.71 -0.03
C GLY A 251 1.53 -12.69 -1.01
N MET A 252 0.46 -12.26 -1.72
CA MET A 252 -0.13 -13.06 -2.80
C MET A 252 0.89 -13.35 -3.90
N LEU A 253 1.63 -12.33 -4.37
CA LEU A 253 2.63 -12.46 -5.43
C LEU A 253 3.83 -13.30 -4.96
N ARG A 254 4.50 -12.87 -3.87
CA ARG A 254 5.79 -13.41 -3.45
C ARG A 254 5.70 -14.78 -2.79
N ILE A 255 4.61 -15.04 -2.07
CA ILE A 255 4.46 -16.27 -1.28
C ILE A 255 3.41 -17.18 -1.90
N ALA A 256 2.15 -16.73 -2.02
CA ALA A 256 1.08 -17.63 -2.45
C ALA A 256 1.27 -18.12 -3.89
N ILE A 257 1.49 -17.22 -4.84
CA ILE A 257 1.65 -17.60 -6.26
C ILE A 257 2.99 -18.30 -6.49
N ALA A 258 4.08 -17.77 -5.94
CA ALA A 258 5.41 -18.29 -6.19
C ALA A 258 5.70 -19.63 -5.51
N LYS A 259 5.17 -19.87 -4.28
CA LYS A 259 5.47 -21.09 -3.50
C LYS A 259 4.38 -22.16 -3.57
N PHE A 260 3.20 -21.84 -4.09
CA PHE A 260 2.07 -22.76 -4.16
C PHE A 260 1.44 -22.79 -5.56
N PRO A 261 2.19 -23.16 -6.61
CA PRO A 261 1.71 -23.10 -7.99
C PRO A 261 0.46 -23.97 -8.22
N ASP A 262 0.44 -25.25 -7.80
CA ASP A 262 -0.70 -26.15 -7.95
C ASP A 262 -1.96 -25.64 -7.23
N PRO A 263 -1.90 -25.27 -5.92
CA PRO A 263 -3.03 -24.62 -5.24
C PRO A 263 -3.48 -23.33 -5.90
N THR A 264 -2.55 -22.50 -6.37
CA THR A 264 -2.87 -21.25 -7.10
C THR A 264 -3.66 -21.55 -8.36
N SER A 265 -3.25 -22.55 -9.14
CA SER A 265 -3.97 -22.97 -10.34
C SER A 265 -5.38 -23.50 -10.00
N TYR A 266 -5.48 -24.35 -8.98
CA TYR A 266 -6.75 -24.94 -8.54
C TYR A 266 -7.76 -23.88 -8.06
N TYR A 267 -7.32 -22.91 -7.26
CA TYR A 267 -8.18 -21.86 -6.70
C TYR A 267 -8.22 -20.57 -7.53
N ARG A 268 -7.58 -20.52 -8.68
CA ARG A 268 -7.47 -19.32 -9.54
C ARG A 268 -8.83 -18.70 -9.83
N THR A 269 -9.79 -19.47 -10.28
CA THR A 269 -11.15 -19.00 -10.59
C THR A 269 -11.83 -18.40 -9.36
N LEU A 270 -11.64 -18.99 -8.17
CA LEU A 270 -12.16 -18.44 -6.92
C LEU A 270 -11.58 -17.04 -6.66
N PHE A 271 -10.24 -16.89 -6.75
CA PHE A 271 -9.63 -15.60 -6.46
C PHE A 271 -9.89 -14.55 -7.55
N LEU A 272 -10.00 -14.93 -8.81
CA LEU A 272 -10.48 -14.04 -9.87
C LEU A 272 -11.91 -13.57 -9.60
N THR A 273 -12.79 -14.44 -9.13
CA THR A 273 -14.18 -14.09 -8.75
C THR A 273 -14.19 -13.14 -7.55
N LEU A 274 -13.42 -13.40 -6.50
CA LEU A 274 -13.33 -12.50 -5.33
C LEU A 274 -12.72 -11.15 -5.69
N ALA A 275 -11.72 -11.14 -6.57
CA ALA A 275 -11.07 -9.94 -7.07
C ALA A 275 -12.04 -9.05 -7.87
N THR A 276 -12.78 -9.65 -8.82
CA THR A 276 -13.78 -8.91 -9.61
C THR A 276 -14.98 -8.48 -8.75
N ALA A 277 -15.39 -9.30 -7.78
CA ALA A 277 -16.41 -8.90 -6.81
C ALA A 277 -15.96 -7.69 -5.97
N ALA A 278 -14.71 -7.69 -5.48
CA ALA A 278 -14.14 -6.56 -4.75
C ALA A 278 -14.07 -5.30 -5.61
N LEU A 279 -13.68 -5.42 -6.88
CA LEU A 279 -13.62 -4.32 -7.84
C LEU A 279 -14.99 -3.69 -8.06
N VAL A 280 -15.98 -4.47 -8.45
CA VAL A 280 -17.32 -3.96 -8.77
C VAL A 280 -18.05 -3.46 -7.52
N TYR A 281 -18.05 -4.26 -6.46
CA TYR A 281 -18.72 -3.92 -5.20
C TYR A 281 -18.09 -2.68 -4.55
N GLY A 282 -16.74 -2.62 -4.48
CA GLY A 282 -16.02 -1.46 -3.97
C GLY A 282 -16.31 -0.19 -4.76
N SER A 283 -16.36 -0.29 -6.09
CA SER A 283 -16.69 0.85 -6.97
C SER A 283 -18.13 1.35 -6.77
N LEU A 284 -19.10 0.44 -6.60
CA LEU A 284 -20.49 0.82 -6.31
C LEU A 284 -20.63 1.49 -4.94
N LEU A 285 -19.90 1.00 -3.93
CA LEU A 285 -19.88 1.62 -2.60
C LEU A 285 -19.20 2.99 -2.63
N ALA A 286 -18.10 3.14 -3.36
CA ALA A 286 -17.42 4.43 -3.57
C ALA A 286 -18.38 5.44 -4.25
N PHE A 287 -19.12 5.02 -5.25
CA PHE A 287 -20.11 5.88 -5.91
C PHE A 287 -21.24 6.33 -4.98
N ARG A 288 -21.63 5.50 -4.00
CA ARG A 288 -22.68 5.83 -3.02
C ARG A 288 -22.17 6.56 -1.78
N ALA A 289 -20.88 6.59 -1.52
CA ALA A 289 -20.32 7.25 -0.35
C ALA A 289 -20.67 8.75 -0.34
N ALA A 290 -21.06 9.26 0.81
CA ALA A 290 -21.49 10.65 0.99
C ALA A 290 -20.37 11.58 1.49
N ASP A 291 -19.19 11.06 1.65
CA ASP A 291 -18.03 11.73 2.22
C ASP A 291 -16.76 11.46 1.42
N PHE A 292 -15.80 12.40 1.47
CA PHE A 292 -14.55 12.31 0.73
C PHE A 292 -13.77 11.05 1.09
N ARG A 293 -13.55 10.82 2.40
CA ARG A 293 -12.75 9.68 2.87
C ARG A 293 -13.43 8.36 2.54
N GLY A 294 -14.74 8.29 2.59
CA GLY A 294 -15.51 7.12 2.19
C GLY A 294 -15.34 6.76 0.72
N VAL A 295 -15.36 7.75 -0.20
CA VAL A 295 -15.08 7.51 -1.62
C VAL A 295 -13.69 6.91 -1.79
N VAL A 296 -12.65 7.51 -1.19
CA VAL A 296 -11.27 7.04 -1.33
C VAL A 296 -11.08 5.67 -0.66
N ALA A 297 -11.74 5.41 0.48
CA ALA A 297 -11.71 4.12 1.16
C ALA A 297 -12.25 2.98 0.28
N TYR A 298 -13.45 3.16 -0.28
CA TYR A 298 -14.05 2.15 -1.13
C TYR A 298 -13.39 2.06 -2.52
N SER A 299 -12.81 3.14 -3.03
CA SER A 299 -11.95 3.07 -4.22
C SER A 299 -10.72 2.20 -3.97
N SER A 300 -10.16 2.24 -2.75
CA SER A 300 -9.02 1.38 -2.38
C SER A 300 -9.39 -0.10 -2.32
N LEU A 301 -10.61 -0.43 -1.90
CA LEU A 301 -11.17 -1.79 -2.01
C LEU A 301 -11.24 -2.22 -3.47
N ALA A 302 -11.81 -1.38 -4.34
CA ALA A 302 -11.93 -1.65 -5.76
C ALA A 302 -10.56 -1.86 -6.42
N GLN A 303 -9.61 -1.00 -6.14
CA GLN A 303 -8.25 -1.08 -6.69
C GLN A 303 -7.47 -2.29 -6.17
N SER A 304 -7.67 -2.70 -4.91
CA SER A 304 -7.12 -3.97 -4.40
C SER A 304 -7.69 -5.17 -5.17
N GLY A 305 -8.98 -5.12 -5.52
CA GLY A 305 -9.61 -6.10 -6.39
C GLY A 305 -8.99 -6.13 -7.79
N LEU A 306 -8.76 -4.97 -8.40
CA LEU A 306 -8.13 -4.89 -9.72
C LEU A 306 -6.68 -5.42 -9.71
N ILE A 307 -5.89 -5.07 -8.69
CA ILE A 307 -4.53 -5.60 -8.51
C ILE A 307 -4.56 -7.13 -8.39
N ALA A 308 -5.46 -7.67 -7.55
CA ALA A 308 -5.61 -9.11 -7.40
C ALA A 308 -6.07 -9.79 -8.71
N LEU A 309 -6.93 -9.16 -9.50
CA LEU A 309 -7.33 -9.62 -10.83
C LEU A 309 -6.08 -9.78 -11.74
N GLY A 310 -5.19 -8.81 -11.74
CA GLY A 310 -3.91 -8.87 -12.46
C GLY A 310 -3.05 -10.03 -11.99
N LEU A 311 -2.86 -10.19 -10.68
CA LEU A 311 -2.04 -11.26 -10.10
C LEU A 311 -2.59 -12.66 -10.44
N PHE A 312 -3.89 -12.88 -10.28
CA PHE A 312 -4.50 -14.19 -10.55
C PHE A 312 -4.82 -14.43 -12.02
N SER A 313 -4.61 -13.46 -12.92
CA SER A 313 -4.60 -13.72 -14.36
C SER A 313 -3.50 -14.74 -14.72
N GLY A 314 -2.38 -14.71 -13.98
CA GLY A 314 -1.24 -15.60 -14.19
C GLY A 314 -0.52 -15.32 -15.51
N THR A 315 -0.54 -14.09 -15.99
CA THR A 315 0.12 -13.64 -17.21
C THR A 315 1.18 -12.57 -16.90
N ASN A 316 2.20 -12.44 -17.74
CA ASN A 316 3.24 -11.42 -17.55
C ASN A 316 2.64 -10.02 -17.50
N LEU A 317 1.76 -9.68 -18.44
CA LEU A 317 1.07 -8.39 -18.46
C LEU A 317 0.28 -8.13 -17.18
N GLY A 318 -0.39 -9.18 -16.65
CA GLY A 318 -1.12 -9.07 -15.39
C GLY A 318 -0.22 -8.81 -14.20
N PHE A 319 0.94 -9.45 -14.11
CA PHE A 319 1.92 -9.22 -13.04
C PHE A 319 2.56 -7.84 -13.12
N ASP A 320 3.03 -7.44 -14.32
CA ASP A 320 3.61 -6.10 -14.54
C ASP A 320 2.61 -5.00 -14.22
N GLY A 321 1.37 -5.15 -14.71
CA GLY A 321 0.27 -4.24 -14.42
C GLY A 321 -0.07 -4.18 -12.93
N ALA A 322 -0.08 -5.32 -12.24
CA ALA A 322 -0.38 -5.38 -10.81
C ALA A 322 0.68 -4.63 -9.99
N VAL A 323 1.97 -4.82 -10.26
CA VAL A 323 3.04 -4.10 -9.54
C VAL A 323 2.98 -2.60 -9.84
N LEU A 324 2.84 -2.22 -11.10
CA LEU A 324 2.69 -0.81 -11.47
C LEU A 324 1.47 -0.18 -10.77
N GLN A 325 0.33 -0.89 -10.73
CA GLN A 325 -0.88 -0.40 -10.07
C GLN A 325 -0.74 -0.36 -8.54
N MET A 326 0.01 -1.28 -7.92
CA MET A 326 0.32 -1.18 -6.49
C MET A 326 1.01 0.15 -6.16
N VAL A 327 1.99 0.55 -6.97
CA VAL A 327 2.74 1.79 -6.75
C VAL A 327 1.90 3.01 -7.12
N ALA A 328 1.29 3.04 -8.31
CA ALA A 328 0.48 4.17 -8.77
C ALA A 328 -0.69 4.45 -7.82
N HIS A 329 -1.49 3.43 -7.49
CA HIS A 329 -2.60 3.57 -6.55
C HIS A 329 -2.12 3.90 -5.13
N GLY A 330 -0.97 3.36 -4.70
CA GLY A 330 -0.38 3.70 -3.41
C GLY A 330 -0.10 5.20 -3.27
N LEU A 331 0.52 5.80 -4.28
CA LEU A 331 0.79 7.24 -4.33
C LEU A 331 -0.50 8.07 -4.45
N VAL A 332 -1.43 7.68 -5.34
CA VAL A 332 -2.73 8.34 -5.52
C VAL A 332 -3.52 8.34 -4.20
N SER A 333 -3.63 7.19 -3.55
CA SER A 333 -4.36 7.05 -2.30
C SER A 333 -3.73 7.89 -1.17
N THR A 334 -2.38 7.88 -1.08
CA THR A 334 -1.65 8.71 -0.12
C THR A 334 -1.96 10.19 -0.35
N ALA A 335 -1.86 10.67 -1.58
CA ALA A 335 -2.15 12.07 -1.91
C ALA A 335 -3.61 12.43 -1.62
N LEU A 336 -4.58 11.60 -2.01
CA LEU A 336 -6.01 11.88 -1.78
C LEU A 336 -6.37 11.94 -0.30
N PHE A 337 -5.85 11.04 0.55
CA PHE A 337 -6.13 11.11 1.99
C PHE A 337 -5.46 12.32 2.66
N LEU A 338 -4.27 12.71 2.24
CA LEU A 338 -3.64 13.95 2.73
C LEU A 338 -4.40 15.21 2.26
N ILE A 339 -4.92 15.21 1.02
CA ILE A 339 -5.80 16.28 0.52
C ILE A 339 -7.11 16.29 1.31
N ALA A 340 -7.73 15.13 1.57
CA ALA A 340 -8.94 15.04 2.40
C ALA A 340 -8.71 15.65 3.79
N GLY A 341 -7.61 15.30 4.46
CA GLY A 341 -7.25 15.89 5.74
C GLY A 341 -7.00 17.40 5.67
N THR A 342 -6.49 17.89 4.53
CA THR A 342 -6.31 19.31 4.28
C THR A 342 -7.65 20.02 4.09
N VAL A 343 -8.63 19.39 3.44
CA VAL A 343 -10.02 19.88 3.31
C VAL A 343 -10.69 19.88 4.68
N GLU A 344 -10.66 18.76 5.42
CA GLU A 344 -11.24 18.63 6.76
C GLU A 344 -10.73 19.73 7.74
N ARG A 345 -9.46 20.10 7.66
CA ARG A 345 -8.89 21.18 8.51
C ARG A 345 -9.45 22.55 8.21
N ARG A 346 -9.99 22.78 7.02
CA ARG A 346 -10.55 24.06 6.59
C ARG A 346 -12.05 24.15 6.81
N THR A 347 -12.72 22.99 6.76
CA THR A 347 -14.19 22.90 6.75
C THR A 347 -14.75 22.13 7.95
N THR A 348 -13.87 21.51 8.77
CA THR A 348 -14.24 20.63 9.91
C THR A 348 -15.10 19.42 9.52
N THR A 349 -15.22 19.14 8.23
CA THR A 349 -16.03 18.04 7.69
C THR A 349 -15.45 17.56 6.35
N ASP A 350 -15.78 16.33 5.98
CA ASP A 350 -15.51 15.76 4.66
C ASP A 350 -16.82 15.35 3.92
N GLN A 351 -17.99 15.69 4.50
CA GLN A 351 -19.29 15.37 3.93
C GLN A 351 -19.62 16.26 2.74
N PHE A 352 -19.96 15.67 1.60
CA PHE A 352 -20.25 16.39 0.36
C PHE A 352 -21.40 17.39 0.49
N ALA A 353 -22.45 17.07 1.25
CA ALA A 353 -23.58 17.97 1.48
C ALA A 353 -23.21 19.31 2.13
N LEU A 354 -22.05 19.36 2.79
CA LEU A 354 -21.55 20.56 3.51
C LEU A 354 -20.35 21.20 2.80
N LEU A 355 -19.76 20.51 1.80
CA LEU A 355 -18.67 20.99 0.96
C LEU A 355 -19.23 21.68 -0.30
N GLY A 356 -18.40 21.85 -1.30
CA GLY A 356 -18.75 22.47 -2.59
C GLY A 356 -18.09 23.82 -2.76
N GLY A 357 -17.87 24.21 -4.01
CA GLY A 357 -17.31 25.52 -4.38
C GLY A 357 -15.89 25.78 -3.89
N MET A 358 -15.14 24.74 -3.48
CA MET A 358 -13.80 24.92 -2.92
C MET A 358 -12.75 25.34 -3.95
N ALA A 359 -13.04 25.24 -5.26
CA ALA A 359 -12.13 25.75 -6.28
C ALA A 359 -12.03 27.29 -6.26
N LYS A 360 -13.09 27.99 -5.86
CA LYS A 360 -13.10 29.45 -5.84
C LYS A 360 -12.17 29.98 -4.74
N GLY A 361 -11.15 30.72 -5.15
CA GLY A 361 -10.16 31.31 -4.24
C GLY A 361 -9.09 30.35 -3.72
N ARG A 362 -9.08 29.09 -4.19
CA ARG A 362 -8.12 28.04 -3.76
C ARG A 362 -7.54 27.28 -4.97
N PRO A 363 -6.84 27.99 -5.87
CA PRO A 363 -6.34 27.38 -7.11
C PRO A 363 -5.35 26.23 -6.86
N ALA A 364 -4.48 26.32 -5.84
CA ALA A 364 -3.51 25.27 -5.56
C ALA A 364 -4.19 23.97 -5.10
N LEU A 365 -5.16 24.06 -4.17
CA LEU A 365 -5.97 22.92 -3.75
C LEU A 365 -6.71 22.30 -4.94
N ALA A 366 -7.38 23.14 -5.72
CA ALA A 366 -8.13 22.69 -6.89
C ALA A 366 -7.23 21.98 -7.92
N THR A 367 -6.07 22.57 -8.22
CA THR A 367 -5.11 21.98 -9.18
C THR A 367 -4.60 20.62 -8.70
N LEU A 368 -4.19 20.50 -7.41
CA LEU A 368 -3.68 19.25 -6.89
C LEU A 368 -4.77 18.17 -6.83
N LEU A 369 -5.97 18.50 -6.35
CA LEU A 369 -7.10 17.55 -6.31
C LEU A 369 -7.51 17.11 -7.72
N MET A 370 -7.59 18.04 -8.68
CA MET A 370 -7.86 17.72 -10.09
C MET A 370 -6.79 16.81 -10.66
N THR A 371 -5.50 17.14 -10.48
CA THR A 371 -4.40 16.34 -11.04
C THR A 371 -4.42 14.92 -10.50
N VAL A 372 -4.50 14.76 -9.15
CA VAL A 372 -4.53 13.42 -8.55
C VAL A 372 -5.81 12.67 -8.90
N GLY A 373 -6.95 13.38 -8.93
CA GLY A 373 -8.24 12.81 -9.33
C GLY A 373 -8.23 12.33 -10.78
N VAL A 374 -7.70 13.11 -11.72
CA VAL A 374 -7.57 12.74 -13.14
C VAL A 374 -6.63 11.53 -13.31
N ILE A 375 -5.53 11.45 -12.57
CA ILE A 375 -4.65 10.27 -12.56
C ILE A 375 -5.43 9.06 -12.01
N SER A 376 -6.23 9.24 -10.97
CA SER A 376 -7.06 8.19 -10.38
C SER A 376 -8.19 7.70 -11.30
N LEU A 377 -8.65 8.53 -12.24
CA LEU A 377 -9.61 8.16 -13.29
C LEU A 377 -9.03 7.21 -14.35
N ALA A 378 -7.74 6.92 -14.27
CA ALA A 378 -7.01 6.18 -15.31
C ALA A 378 -7.18 6.78 -16.72
N VAL A 379 -7.05 8.10 -16.84
CA VAL A 379 -7.06 8.77 -18.15
C VAL A 379 -5.82 8.33 -18.94
N PRO A 380 -5.94 8.05 -20.26
CA PRO A 380 -4.81 7.72 -21.10
C PRO A 380 -3.65 8.72 -20.94
N GLY A 381 -2.44 8.19 -20.69
CA GLY A 381 -1.27 8.97 -20.33
C GLY A 381 -1.02 9.11 -18.81
N SER A 382 -1.88 8.56 -17.97
CA SER A 382 -1.63 8.48 -16.51
C SER A 382 -1.00 7.14 -16.12
N ALA A 383 -0.30 7.14 -14.97
CA ALA A 383 0.29 5.93 -14.41
C ALA A 383 -0.76 4.86 -14.09
N SER A 384 -1.92 5.28 -13.56
CA SER A 384 -3.02 4.36 -13.27
C SER A 384 -3.58 3.72 -14.54
N PHE A 385 -3.69 4.47 -15.65
CA PHE A 385 -4.10 3.90 -16.94
C PHE A 385 -3.16 2.80 -17.41
N ALA A 386 -1.85 3.03 -17.34
CA ALA A 386 -0.87 2.03 -17.77
C ALA A 386 -1.00 0.73 -16.95
N GLY A 387 -1.12 0.84 -15.61
CA GLY A 387 -1.31 -0.31 -14.73
C GLY A 387 -2.62 -1.05 -15.00
N GLU A 388 -3.75 -0.33 -15.07
CA GLU A 388 -5.09 -0.88 -15.33
C GLU A 388 -5.15 -1.54 -16.72
N PHE A 389 -4.59 -0.90 -17.75
CA PHE A 389 -4.55 -1.45 -19.11
C PHE A 389 -3.78 -2.77 -19.18
N LEU A 390 -2.59 -2.84 -18.53
CA LEU A 390 -1.81 -4.09 -18.47
C LEU A 390 -2.55 -5.20 -17.72
N ILE A 391 -3.23 -4.88 -16.62
CA ILE A 391 -4.06 -5.84 -15.87
C ILE A 391 -5.20 -6.36 -16.76
N LEU A 392 -5.91 -5.48 -17.45
CA LEU A 392 -7.01 -5.87 -18.34
C LEU A 392 -6.52 -6.70 -19.52
N ALA A 393 -5.40 -6.32 -20.13
CA ALA A 393 -4.78 -7.09 -21.22
C ALA A 393 -4.34 -8.48 -20.75
N GLY A 394 -3.71 -8.59 -19.58
CA GLY A 394 -3.35 -9.86 -18.97
C GLY A 394 -4.57 -10.71 -18.60
N SER A 395 -5.63 -10.08 -18.09
CA SER A 395 -6.89 -10.76 -17.79
C SER A 395 -7.58 -11.26 -19.06
N PHE A 396 -7.52 -10.51 -20.17
CA PHE A 396 -8.02 -10.90 -21.48
C PHE A 396 -7.29 -12.13 -22.03
N GLN A 397 -5.96 -12.17 -21.90
CA GLN A 397 -5.19 -13.36 -22.27
C GLN A 397 -5.62 -14.61 -21.51
N ARG A 398 -6.06 -14.46 -20.26
CA ARG A 398 -6.60 -15.59 -19.48
C ARG A 398 -7.99 -16.01 -19.98
N ALA A 399 -8.93 -15.06 -20.06
CA ALA A 399 -10.26 -15.21 -20.65
C ALA A 399 -10.92 -13.84 -20.78
N TRP A 400 -11.53 -13.57 -21.94
CA TRP A 400 -12.08 -12.27 -22.31
C TRP A 400 -13.09 -11.71 -21.30
N TRP A 401 -13.91 -12.54 -20.65
CA TRP A 401 -14.93 -12.09 -19.70
C TRP A 401 -14.34 -11.45 -18.43
N TRP A 402 -13.13 -11.89 -17.96
CA TRP A 402 -12.48 -11.25 -16.84
C TRP A 402 -12.07 -9.81 -17.16
N ALA A 403 -11.61 -9.58 -18.38
CA ALA A 403 -11.29 -8.23 -18.85
C ALA A 403 -12.55 -7.37 -19.00
N VAL A 404 -13.67 -7.93 -19.49
CA VAL A 404 -14.93 -7.18 -19.60
C VAL A 404 -15.45 -6.76 -18.23
N ILE A 405 -15.49 -7.68 -17.26
CA ILE A 405 -15.87 -7.32 -15.89
C ILE A 405 -14.89 -6.32 -15.28
N GLY A 406 -13.58 -6.52 -15.48
CA GLY A 406 -12.55 -5.57 -15.06
C GLY A 406 -12.75 -4.17 -15.63
N ALA A 407 -13.04 -4.07 -16.93
CA ALA A 407 -13.30 -2.80 -17.61
C ALA A 407 -14.54 -2.07 -17.06
N SER A 408 -15.57 -2.79 -16.63
CA SER A 408 -16.72 -2.16 -15.96
C SER A 408 -16.32 -1.45 -14.66
N GLY A 409 -15.33 -2.00 -13.92
CA GLY A 409 -14.76 -1.37 -12.74
C GLY A 409 -14.07 -0.05 -13.05
N VAL A 410 -13.36 0.05 -14.18
CA VAL A 410 -12.71 1.30 -14.62
C VAL A 410 -13.77 2.38 -14.93
N VAL A 411 -14.85 2.02 -15.61
CA VAL A 411 -15.97 2.96 -15.86
C VAL A 411 -16.60 3.45 -14.54
N LEU A 412 -16.83 2.56 -13.60
CA LEU A 412 -17.33 2.93 -12.28
C LEU A 412 -16.33 3.81 -11.51
N ALA A 413 -15.02 3.58 -11.68
CA ALA A 413 -13.97 4.42 -11.07
C ALA A 413 -14.06 5.87 -11.59
N ALA A 414 -14.27 6.05 -12.89
CA ALA A 414 -14.49 7.36 -13.46
C ALA A 414 -15.73 8.05 -12.84
N MET A 415 -16.82 7.32 -12.66
CA MET A 415 -18.06 7.88 -12.10
C MET A 415 -17.88 8.38 -10.65
N TYR A 416 -17.31 7.58 -9.75
CA TYR A 416 -17.18 8.01 -8.36
C TYR A 416 -16.12 9.10 -8.18
N MET A 417 -15.05 9.09 -8.96
CA MET A 417 -14.01 10.12 -8.84
C MET A 417 -14.46 11.47 -9.42
N LEU A 418 -15.14 11.48 -10.58
CA LEU A 418 -15.74 12.70 -11.12
C LEU A 418 -16.77 13.28 -10.15
N ARG A 419 -17.57 12.43 -9.50
CA ARG A 419 -18.50 12.87 -8.46
C ARG A 419 -17.78 13.50 -7.28
N LEU A 420 -16.67 12.91 -6.79
CA LEU A 420 -15.86 13.48 -5.72
C LEU A 420 -15.31 14.85 -6.10
N ILE A 421 -14.70 14.96 -7.28
CA ILE A 421 -14.16 16.22 -7.81
C ILE A 421 -15.26 17.29 -7.90
N SER A 422 -16.40 16.93 -8.49
CA SER A 422 -17.53 17.86 -8.62
C SER A 422 -18.06 18.31 -7.26
N ALA A 423 -18.32 17.36 -6.36
CA ALA A 423 -18.86 17.63 -5.03
C ALA A 423 -17.97 18.54 -4.17
N VAL A 424 -16.63 18.40 -4.30
CA VAL A 424 -15.69 19.22 -3.51
C VAL A 424 -15.41 20.56 -4.18
N LEU A 425 -15.18 20.58 -5.50
CA LEU A 425 -14.63 21.75 -6.19
C LEU A 425 -15.70 22.63 -6.86
N HIS A 426 -16.73 22.01 -7.47
CA HIS A 426 -17.57 22.70 -8.47
C HIS A 426 -19.03 22.89 -8.08
N GLU A 427 -19.57 22.09 -7.18
CA GLU A 427 -20.96 22.26 -6.72
C GLU A 427 -21.19 23.60 -6.01
N ALA A 428 -22.44 23.92 -5.76
CA ALA A 428 -22.80 25.11 -5.00
C ALA A 428 -22.05 25.13 -3.66
N ARG A 429 -21.60 26.30 -3.28
CA ARG A 429 -20.81 26.49 -2.05
C ARG A 429 -21.53 25.90 -0.83
N GLY A 430 -20.89 24.97 -0.16
CA GLY A 430 -21.40 24.37 1.07
C GLY A 430 -21.33 25.31 2.28
N SER A 431 -22.14 25.00 3.28
CA SER A 431 -22.31 25.84 4.47
C SER A 431 -21.02 25.95 5.33
N THR A 432 -20.11 25.00 5.22
CA THR A 432 -18.84 24.99 5.98
C THR A 432 -17.67 25.65 5.22
N VAL A 433 -17.88 26.04 3.97
CA VAL A 433 -16.85 26.67 3.14
C VAL A 433 -16.92 28.18 3.26
N HIS A 434 -16.00 28.79 4.01
CA HIS A 434 -15.91 30.23 4.21
C HIS A 434 -15.03 30.89 3.15
N ASP A 435 -15.33 32.14 2.75
CA ASP A 435 -14.51 32.91 1.78
C ASP A 435 -13.10 33.15 2.28
N GLU A 436 -12.93 33.29 3.58
CA GLU A 436 -11.64 33.51 4.26
C GLU A 436 -10.78 32.24 4.38
N ALA A 437 -11.31 31.04 4.03
CA ALA A 437 -10.53 29.84 4.07
C ALA A 437 -9.35 29.92 3.07
N LEU A 438 -8.14 29.92 3.61
CA LEU A 438 -6.91 30.08 2.84
C LEU A 438 -6.69 28.87 1.89
N ASP A 439 -6.06 29.13 0.77
CA ASP A 439 -5.51 28.09 -0.11
C ASP A 439 -4.40 27.28 0.61
N LEU A 440 -3.80 26.34 -0.08
CA LEU A 440 -2.72 25.51 0.47
C LEU A 440 -1.56 26.38 0.96
N ARG A 441 -1.12 26.12 2.19
CA ARG A 441 0.04 26.79 2.78
C ARG A 441 1.34 26.19 2.25
N PRO A 442 2.48 26.94 2.30
CA PRO A 442 3.76 26.42 1.80
C PRO A 442 4.16 25.05 2.35
N GLY A 443 3.86 24.76 3.64
CA GLY A 443 4.15 23.47 4.24
C GLY A 443 3.30 22.33 3.66
N GLU A 444 2.03 22.58 3.32
CA GLU A 444 1.15 21.60 2.65
C GLU A 444 1.61 21.36 1.20
N LEU A 445 2.01 22.42 0.50
CA LEU A 445 2.58 22.31 -0.84
C LEU A 445 3.89 21.52 -0.84
N ALA A 446 4.77 21.76 0.13
CA ALA A 446 6.03 21.02 0.26
C ALA A 446 5.83 19.50 0.44
N LEU A 447 4.68 19.07 0.94
CA LEU A 447 4.34 17.64 1.10
C LEU A 447 3.61 17.06 -0.10
N LEU A 448 2.65 17.81 -0.68
CA LEU A 448 1.78 17.30 -1.74
C LEU A 448 2.42 17.42 -3.12
N VAL A 449 3.16 18.50 -3.41
CA VAL A 449 3.77 18.72 -4.74
C VAL A 449 4.79 17.63 -5.09
N PRO A 450 5.69 17.17 -4.20
CA PRO A 450 6.58 16.06 -4.52
C PRO A 450 5.84 14.76 -4.85
N LEU A 451 4.77 14.42 -4.09
CA LEU A 451 3.96 13.24 -4.39
C LEU A 451 3.31 13.32 -5.78
N VAL A 452 2.74 14.47 -6.11
CA VAL A 452 2.13 14.71 -7.42
C VAL A 452 3.21 14.72 -8.51
N GLY A 453 4.38 15.29 -8.23
CA GLY A 453 5.53 15.27 -9.13
C GLY A 453 5.98 13.84 -9.46
N ILE A 454 6.08 12.96 -8.48
CA ILE A 454 6.39 11.54 -8.67
C ILE A 454 5.29 10.84 -9.49
N LEU A 455 4.01 11.12 -9.22
CA LEU A 455 2.89 10.57 -10.00
C LEU A 455 2.93 11.03 -11.46
N LEU A 456 3.27 12.28 -11.73
CA LEU A 456 3.43 12.81 -13.08
C LEU A 456 4.65 12.19 -13.78
N ALA A 457 5.78 12.05 -13.09
CA ALA A 457 6.97 11.37 -13.62
C ALA A 457 6.66 9.90 -13.97
N LEU A 458 5.96 9.19 -13.08
CA LEU A 458 5.50 7.82 -13.33
C LEU A 458 4.50 7.74 -14.49
N SER A 459 3.65 8.76 -14.65
CA SER A 459 2.72 8.87 -15.78
C SER A 459 3.45 9.09 -17.11
N ALA A 460 4.53 9.85 -17.08
CA ALA A 460 5.36 10.07 -18.27
C ALA A 460 6.21 8.82 -18.64
N TRP A 461 6.58 8.02 -17.64
CA TRP A 461 7.42 6.84 -17.87
C TRP A 461 7.02 5.62 -17.01
N PRO A 462 5.83 5.01 -17.27
CA PRO A 462 5.36 3.83 -16.53
C PRO A 462 6.25 2.59 -16.77
N ALA A 463 6.95 2.53 -17.91
CA ALA A 463 7.91 1.48 -18.23
C ALA A 463 9.06 1.38 -17.21
N GLY A 464 9.37 2.46 -16.49
CA GLY A 464 10.34 2.45 -15.41
C GLY A 464 10.01 1.45 -14.30
N ILE A 465 8.74 1.15 -14.09
CA ILE A 465 8.31 0.11 -13.15
C ILE A 465 7.97 -1.18 -13.87
N SER A 466 7.08 -1.15 -14.88
CA SER A 466 6.56 -2.37 -15.50
C SER A 466 7.65 -3.22 -16.16
N HIS A 467 8.64 -2.63 -16.80
CA HIS A 467 9.74 -3.38 -17.45
C HIS A 467 10.87 -3.74 -16.47
N HIS A 468 10.91 -3.18 -15.28
CA HIS A 468 11.96 -3.40 -14.29
C HIS A 468 11.51 -4.13 -13.03
N SER A 469 10.25 -4.57 -13.00
CA SER A 469 9.73 -5.33 -11.86
C SER A 469 10.18 -6.79 -11.86
N PHE A 470 10.32 -7.39 -13.04
CA PHE A 470 10.61 -8.80 -13.24
C PHE A 470 11.72 -9.02 -14.30
N ALA A 471 12.77 -8.21 -14.27
CA ALA A 471 13.86 -8.31 -15.24
C ALA A 471 14.56 -9.68 -15.20
N GLY A 472 14.89 -10.21 -16.40
CA GLY A 472 15.66 -11.42 -16.63
C GLY A 472 14.84 -12.73 -16.69
N ASP A 473 13.90 -12.95 -15.77
CA ASP A 473 13.01 -14.11 -15.80
C ASP A 473 11.59 -13.61 -15.60
N ALA A 474 10.80 -13.59 -16.67
CA ALA A 474 9.40 -13.26 -16.57
C ALA A 474 8.75 -14.18 -15.53
N PRO A 475 8.05 -13.65 -14.49
CA PRO A 475 7.47 -14.49 -13.43
C PRO A 475 6.53 -15.54 -13.99
N ALA A 476 5.86 -15.27 -15.11
CA ALA A 476 5.04 -16.25 -15.79
C ALA A 476 5.88 -17.38 -16.37
N GLN A 477 7.13 -17.19 -16.80
CA GLN A 477 7.98 -18.30 -17.27
C GLN A 477 8.42 -19.18 -16.11
N GLN A 478 8.72 -18.63 -14.93
CA GLN A 478 8.97 -19.41 -13.72
C GLN A 478 7.70 -20.10 -13.24
N VAL A 479 6.58 -19.39 -13.27
CA VAL A 479 5.27 -19.92 -12.89
C VAL A 479 4.73 -20.87 -13.98
N GLU A 480 4.84 -20.56 -15.28
CA GLU A 480 4.40 -21.44 -16.38
C GLU A 480 5.32 -22.64 -16.61
N ALA A 481 6.64 -22.54 -16.40
CA ALA A 481 7.53 -23.68 -16.45
C ALA A 481 7.26 -24.71 -15.33
N GLN A 482 6.67 -24.24 -14.21
CA GLN A 482 6.19 -25.08 -13.12
C GLN A 482 4.75 -25.60 -13.35
N PHE A 483 4.01 -25.07 -14.35
CA PHE A 483 2.64 -25.48 -14.70
C PHE A 483 2.57 -26.38 -15.96
N LYS A 484 3.68 -26.58 -16.66
CA LYS A 484 3.84 -27.60 -17.71
C LYS A 484 4.43 -28.87 -17.13
#